data_9defefb7f9e696f4813833f947a03b37
#
_entry.id   9defefb7f9e696f4813833f947a03b37
#
_cell.length_a   1.000
_cell.length_b   1.000
_cell.length_c   1.000
_cell.angle_alpha   90.00
_cell.angle_beta   90.00
_cell.angle_gamma   90.00
#
_symmetry.space_group_name_H-M   'P 1'
#
loop_
_entity.id
_entity.type
_entity.pdbx_description
1 polymer ?
#
loop_
_entity_poly.entity_id
_entity_poly.type
_entity_poly.pdbx_seq_one_letter_code
_entity_poly.pdbx_strand_id
1 'polypeptide(L)'
;MTNEMTQQQPSLLVKMASRFNIEPTKMMATLKATAFKGDVSNEQMAALLIVADQYGLNPWTKEIYAFPDRQNGIVPVIGVDGWARIINNNQQFDGMEFEQDEESCTCSIYRKDRAHPTRVTEYMKECRRDVAPWKSHPLRMLRHKAMIQCARLAFGFVGVFDQDEVERITEKDITPTADLLPMASRTEAVKAKLRGKPPAAIDAETGEIHQPEPPAADPDDEFLKGLEGA
;
A
#
# COMPACT_ATOMS: atom_id res chain seq x y z
N MET A 1 -39.49 33.01 17.49
CA MET A 1 -38.88 32.29 16.35
C MET A 1 -37.38 32.52 16.46
N THR A 2 -36.70 31.62 17.16
CA THR A 2 -35.23 31.67 17.33
C THR A 2 -34.60 31.04 16.11
N ASN A 3 -33.90 31.88 15.35
CA ASN A 3 -33.14 31.47 14.17
C ASN A 3 -31.86 30.78 14.68
N GLU A 4 -31.84 29.45 14.78
CA GLU A 4 -30.63 28.68 15.01
C GLU A 4 -29.75 28.80 13.77
N MET A 5 -28.79 29.72 13.81
CA MET A 5 -27.70 29.76 12.85
C MET A 5 -26.88 28.49 13.01
N THR A 6 -27.10 27.53 12.14
CA THR A 6 -26.23 26.37 11.98
C THR A 6 -24.83 26.87 11.68
N GLN A 7 -23.95 26.86 12.66
CA GLN A 7 -22.52 27.15 12.47
C GLN A 7 -21.96 26.03 11.58
N GLN A 8 -21.84 26.29 10.29
CA GLN A 8 -21.12 25.41 9.37
C GLN A 8 -19.67 25.34 9.87
N GLN A 9 -19.24 24.14 10.23
CA GLN A 9 -17.84 23.92 10.61
C GLN A 9 -16.95 24.30 9.42
N PRO A 10 -15.85 25.05 9.65
CA PRO A 10 -14.95 25.44 8.57
C PRO A 10 -14.40 24.19 7.88
N SER A 11 -14.27 24.24 6.56
CA SER A 11 -13.69 23.12 5.80
C SER A 11 -12.28 22.79 6.33
N LEU A 12 -11.86 21.53 6.18
CA LEU A 12 -10.54 21.07 6.63
C LEU A 12 -9.41 21.96 6.08
N LEU A 13 -9.54 22.40 4.82
CA LEU A 13 -8.60 23.31 4.20
C LEU A 13 -8.50 24.65 4.95
N VAL A 14 -9.63 25.23 5.31
CA VAL A 14 -9.69 26.50 6.07
C VAL A 14 -9.09 26.30 7.47
N LYS A 15 -9.40 25.20 8.14
CA LYS A 15 -8.83 24.85 9.45
C LYS A 15 -7.31 24.74 9.40
N MET A 16 -6.77 24.04 8.40
CA MET A 16 -5.33 23.91 8.22
C MET A 16 -4.66 25.21 7.80
N ALA A 17 -5.28 25.97 6.89
CA ALA A 17 -4.78 27.27 6.46
C ALA A 17 -4.66 28.24 7.64
N SER A 18 -5.67 28.28 8.52
CA SER A 18 -5.65 29.08 9.75
C SER A 18 -4.53 28.64 10.70
N ARG A 19 -4.29 27.32 10.84
CA ARG A 19 -3.21 26.78 11.68
C ARG A 19 -1.83 27.27 11.25
N PHE A 20 -1.62 27.46 9.95
CA PHE A 20 -0.35 27.92 9.39
C PHE A 20 -0.34 29.42 9.03
N ASN A 21 -1.43 30.14 9.30
CA ASN A 21 -1.61 31.56 8.96
C ASN A 21 -1.37 31.84 7.47
N ILE A 22 -1.93 30.99 6.61
CA ILE A 22 -1.80 31.07 5.15
C ILE A 22 -3.21 31.18 4.54
N GLU A 23 -3.34 31.91 3.46
CA GLU A 23 -4.57 31.97 2.69
C GLU A 23 -4.89 30.61 2.05
N PRO A 24 -6.14 30.08 2.16
CA PRO A 24 -6.49 28.74 1.68
C PRO A 24 -6.14 28.46 0.20
N THR A 25 -6.34 29.46 -0.68
CA THR A 25 -6.03 29.33 -2.12
C THR A 25 -4.53 29.22 -2.38
N LYS A 26 -3.72 30.00 -1.68
CA LYS A 26 -2.25 29.93 -1.75
C LYS A 26 -1.73 28.62 -1.14
N MET A 27 -2.36 28.16 -0.06
CA MET A 27 -2.02 26.90 0.57
C MET A 27 -2.14 25.74 -0.43
N MET A 28 -3.25 25.63 -1.15
CA MET A 28 -3.46 24.57 -2.14
C MET A 28 -2.39 24.56 -3.24
N ALA A 29 -2.11 25.73 -3.83
CA ALA A 29 -1.11 25.85 -4.89
C ALA A 29 0.30 25.43 -4.42
N THR A 30 0.69 25.89 -3.23
CA THR A 30 2.02 25.60 -2.68
C THR A 30 2.15 24.12 -2.28
N LEU A 31 1.11 23.53 -1.67
CA LEU A 31 1.14 22.12 -1.32
C LEU A 31 1.21 21.21 -2.55
N LYS A 32 0.48 21.56 -3.63
CA LYS A 32 0.60 20.82 -4.90
C LYS A 32 2.04 20.82 -5.42
N ALA A 33 2.73 21.93 -5.30
CA ALA A 33 4.11 22.06 -5.77
C ALA A 33 5.14 21.39 -4.85
N THR A 34 4.88 21.21 -3.55
CA THR A 34 5.88 20.82 -2.55
C THR A 34 5.64 19.48 -1.88
N ALA A 35 4.39 19.10 -1.65
CA ALA A 35 4.01 17.89 -0.91
C ALA A 35 3.65 16.71 -1.81
N PHE A 36 3.58 16.90 -3.12
CA PHE A 36 3.34 15.83 -4.08
C PHE A 36 4.49 15.67 -5.07
N LYS A 37 4.70 14.44 -5.50
CA LYS A 37 5.57 14.11 -6.62
C LYS A 37 4.71 13.75 -7.83
N GLY A 38 4.43 14.73 -8.70
CA GLY A 38 3.60 14.58 -9.91
C GLY A 38 2.35 15.45 -9.89
N ASP A 39 1.55 15.32 -10.94
CA ASP A 39 0.26 16.00 -11.05
C ASP A 39 -0.76 15.42 -10.06
N VAL A 40 -1.50 16.29 -9.41
CA VAL A 40 -2.42 15.92 -8.34
C VAL A 40 -3.75 16.63 -8.47
N SER A 41 -4.85 15.89 -8.31
CA SER A 41 -6.19 16.44 -8.27
C SER A 41 -6.49 17.12 -6.93
N ASN A 42 -7.58 17.89 -6.88
CA ASN A 42 -8.02 18.50 -5.62
C ASN A 42 -8.48 17.47 -4.60
N GLU A 43 -9.06 16.36 -5.07
CA GLU A 43 -9.53 15.24 -4.26
C GLU A 43 -8.35 14.50 -3.63
N GLN A 44 -7.29 14.26 -4.39
CA GLN A 44 -6.05 13.67 -3.89
C GLN A 44 -5.37 14.57 -2.85
N MET A 45 -5.38 15.87 -3.08
CA MET A 45 -4.88 16.85 -2.10
C MET A 45 -5.71 16.82 -0.82
N ALA A 46 -7.04 16.79 -0.93
CA ALA A 46 -7.93 16.71 0.22
C ALA A 46 -7.68 15.44 1.03
N ALA A 47 -7.47 14.29 0.35
CA ALA A 47 -7.13 13.04 1.00
C ALA A 47 -5.81 13.14 1.80
N LEU A 48 -4.76 13.75 1.25
CA LEU A 48 -3.51 13.98 1.99
C LEU A 48 -3.74 14.85 3.22
N LEU A 49 -4.51 15.92 3.10
CA LEU A 49 -4.79 16.84 4.22
C LEU A 49 -5.58 16.14 5.33
N ILE A 50 -6.50 15.23 4.98
CA ILE A 50 -7.24 14.40 5.96
C ILE A 50 -6.26 13.54 6.76
N VAL A 51 -5.36 12.83 6.09
CA VAL A 51 -4.36 11.99 6.75
C VAL A 51 -3.40 12.83 7.59
N ALA A 52 -2.96 13.99 7.07
CA ALA A 52 -2.09 14.90 7.80
C ALA A 52 -2.75 15.44 9.08
N ASP A 53 -4.04 15.82 9.02
CA ASP A 53 -4.79 16.30 10.21
C ASP A 53 -5.01 15.14 11.21
N GLN A 54 -5.34 13.95 10.74
CA GLN A 54 -5.55 12.76 11.56
C GLN A 54 -4.32 12.42 12.43
N TYR A 55 -3.13 12.53 11.87
CA TYR A 55 -1.88 12.22 12.55
C TYR A 55 -1.15 13.46 13.10
N GLY A 56 -1.70 14.65 12.94
CA GLY A 56 -1.09 15.90 13.40
C GLY A 56 0.21 16.26 12.67
N LEU A 57 0.40 15.77 11.44
CA LEU A 57 1.62 15.92 10.65
C LEU A 57 1.62 17.22 9.84
N ASN A 58 2.82 17.71 9.57
CA ASN A 58 3.04 18.92 8.81
C ASN A 58 3.55 18.58 7.38
N PRO A 59 2.74 18.81 6.34
CA PRO A 59 3.17 18.57 4.96
C PRO A 59 4.25 19.56 4.46
N TRP A 60 4.37 20.75 5.08
CA TRP A 60 5.37 21.76 4.72
C TRP A 60 6.79 21.37 5.09
N THR A 61 6.95 20.68 6.20
CA THR A 61 8.24 20.14 6.68
C THR A 61 8.56 18.76 6.14
N LYS A 62 7.74 18.27 5.20
CA LYS A 62 7.84 16.92 4.62
C LYS A 62 7.73 15.79 5.67
N GLU A 63 7.09 16.07 6.80
CA GLU A 63 6.73 15.02 7.74
C GLU A 63 5.77 14.00 7.12
N ILE A 64 4.90 14.50 6.21
CA ILE A 64 4.04 13.71 5.34
C ILE A 64 4.05 14.28 3.92
N TYR A 65 4.03 13.40 2.94
CA TYR A 65 3.85 13.70 1.52
C TYR A 65 3.12 12.53 0.85
N ALA A 66 2.77 12.63 -0.42
CA ALA A 66 2.09 11.53 -1.11
C ALA A 66 2.57 11.37 -2.54
N PHE A 67 2.40 10.14 -3.02
CA PHE A 67 2.46 9.81 -4.44
C PHE A 67 1.03 9.62 -4.96
N PRO A 68 0.71 10.05 -6.18
CA PRO A 68 -0.53 9.67 -6.84
C PRO A 68 -0.56 8.15 -7.03
N ASP A 69 -1.71 7.53 -6.74
CA ASP A 69 -1.97 6.14 -7.08
C ASP A 69 -2.59 6.05 -8.48
N ARG A 70 -2.35 4.94 -9.18
CA ARG A 70 -2.89 4.68 -10.53
C ARG A 70 -4.41 4.59 -10.59
N GLN A 71 -5.06 4.32 -9.45
CA GLN A 71 -6.52 4.25 -9.31
C GLN A 71 -7.14 5.57 -8.86
N ASN A 72 -6.49 6.71 -9.12
CA ASN A 72 -6.89 8.06 -8.70
C ASN A 72 -6.89 8.27 -7.17
N GLY A 73 -6.27 7.38 -6.41
CA GLY A 73 -6.02 7.52 -4.98
C GLY A 73 -4.72 8.25 -4.68
N ILE A 74 -4.30 8.14 -3.43
CA ILE A 74 -2.97 8.55 -2.98
C ILE A 74 -2.33 7.45 -2.15
N VAL A 75 -1.00 7.41 -2.16
CA VAL A 75 -0.20 6.63 -1.21
C VAL A 75 0.49 7.61 -0.26
N PRO A 76 -0.03 7.83 0.95
CA PRO A 76 0.58 8.73 1.92
C PRO A 76 1.88 8.14 2.46
N VAL A 77 2.93 8.95 2.47
CA VAL A 77 4.26 8.57 2.98
C VAL A 77 4.61 9.47 4.15
N ILE A 78 4.99 8.86 5.25
CA ILE A 78 5.50 9.56 6.42
C ILE A 78 7.03 9.46 6.42
N GLY A 79 7.70 10.61 6.46
CA GLY A 79 9.14 10.68 6.68
C GLY A 79 9.53 10.24 8.09
N VAL A 80 10.81 9.95 8.32
CA VAL A 80 11.29 9.49 9.65
C VAL A 80 10.98 10.51 10.76
N ASP A 81 11.05 11.80 10.48
CA ASP A 81 10.71 12.85 11.45
C ASP A 81 9.22 12.87 11.76
N GLY A 82 8.37 12.60 10.76
CA GLY A 82 6.94 12.41 10.95
C GLY A 82 6.63 11.17 11.81
N TRP A 83 7.29 10.06 11.57
CA TRP A 83 7.18 8.87 12.41
C TRP A 83 7.61 9.15 13.85
N ALA A 84 8.75 9.81 14.04
CA ALA A 84 9.19 10.22 15.38
C ALA A 84 8.16 11.12 16.06
N ARG A 85 7.56 12.07 15.34
CA ARG A 85 6.52 12.96 15.87
C ARG A 85 5.27 12.19 16.33
N ILE A 86 4.70 11.33 15.50
CA ILE A 86 3.46 10.61 15.86
C ILE A 86 3.68 9.61 16.99
N ILE A 87 4.85 9.01 17.09
CA ILE A 87 5.23 8.15 18.20
C ILE A 87 5.31 8.96 19.49
N ASN A 88 6.10 10.05 19.51
CA ASN A 88 6.30 10.86 20.72
C ASN A 88 5.04 11.59 21.17
N ASN A 89 4.13 11.94 20.25
CA ASN A 89 2.86 12.59 20.57
C ASN A 89 1.78 11.61 21.06
N ASN A 90 2.02 10.30 20.97
CA ASN A 90 1.05 9.33 21.44
C ASN A 90 0.99 9.34 22.99
N GLN A 91 -0.19 9.53 23.55
CA GLN A 91 -0.38 9.64 25.00
C GLN A 91 0.09 8.39 25.78
N GLN A 92 0.05 7.23 25.12
CA GLN A 92 0.44 5.96 25.72
C GLN A 92 1.94 5.65 25.53
N PHE A 93 2.68 6.48 24.81
CA PHE A 93 4.12 6.28 24.63
C PHE A 93 4.86 6.49 25.96
N ASP A 94 5.65 5.51 26.37
CA ASP A 94 6.45 5.53 27.61
C ASP A 94 7.97 5.45 27.33
N GLY A 95 8.34 5.07 26.10
CA GLY A 95 9.73 5.02 25.68
C GLY A 95 9.96 3.96 24.61
N MET A 96 11.17 3.99 24.01
CA MET A 96 11.62 2.95 23.11
C MET A 96 13.10 2.67 23.28
N GLU A 97 13.47 1.43 23.01
CA GLU A 97 14.84 0.92 23.05
C GLU A 97 15.17 0.19 21.76
N PHE A 98 16.46 0.16 21.43
CA PHE A 98 16.99 -0.54 20.26
C PHE A 98 18.11 -1.46 20.67
N GLU A 99 18.03 -2.72 20.24
CA GLU A 99 19.12 -3.68 20.25
C GLU A 99 19.51 -3.91 18.79
N GLN A 100 20.75 -3.57 18.41
CA GLN A 100 21.16 -3.57 17.01
C GLN A 100 22.56 -4.12 16.82
N ASP A 101 22.72 -4.96 15.81
CA ASP A 101 23.99 -5.43 15.27
C ASP A 101 24.08 -5.18 13.74
N GLU A 102 25.01 -5.83 13.04
CA GLU A 102 25.17 -5.70 11.59
C GLU A 102 24.08 -6.39 10.78
N GLU A 103 23.41 -7.41 11.34
CA GLU A 103 22.45 -8.27 10.67
C GLU A 103 21.00 -7.93 11.01
N SER A 104 20.75 -7.39 12.20
CA SER A 104 19.42 -7.18 12.74
C SER A 104 19.28 -5.92 13.58
N CYS A 105 18.05 -5.46 13.73
CA CYS A 105 17.66 -4.40 14.67
C CYS A 105 16.33 -4.75 15.31
N THR A 106 16.33 -4.87 16.63
CA THR A 106 15.11 -5.03 17.44
C THR A 106 14.74 -3.69 18.05
N CYS A 107 13.51 -3.25 17.79
CA CYS A 107 12.88 -2.13 18.45
C CYS A 107 11.90 -2.63 19.52
N SER A 108 11.99 -2.09 20.72
CA SER A 108 11.04 -2.33 21.81
C SER A 108 10.36 -1.03 22.17
N ILE A 109 9.02 -0.96 22.02
CA ILE A 109 8.22 0.20 22.40
C ILE A 109 7.44 -0.13 23.66
N TYR A 110 7.63 0.69 24.69
CA TYR A 110 6.93 0.66 25.96
C TYR A 110 5.71 1.57 25.92
N ARG A 111 4.61 1.10 26.51
CA ARG A 111 3.37 1.85 26.61
C ARG A 111 2.94 1.93 28.09
N LYS A 112 2.39 3.08 28.46
CA LYS A 112 1.90 3.35 29.84
C LYS A 112 0.73 2.44 30.25
N ASP A 113 -0.05 1.95 29.27
CA ASP A 113 -1.23 1.11 29.48
C ASP A 113 -0.96 -0.40 29.42
N ARG A 114 0.32 -0.83 29.28
CA ARG A 114 0.71 -2.24 29.12
C ARG A 114 1.94 -2.57 29.96
N ALA A 115 1.94 -3.76 30.53
CA ALA A 115 3.08 -4.26 31.31
C ALA A 115 4.26 -4.73 30.45
N HIS A 116 4.01 -5.13 29.21
CA HIS A 116 5.02 -5.68 28.31
C HIS A 116 5.20 -4.80 27.08
N PRO A 117 6.45 -4.61 26.61
CA PRO A 117 6.71 -3.87 25.38
C PRO A 117 6.24 -4.63 24.15
N THR A 118 5.88 -3.88 23.11
CA THR A 118 5.79 -4.42 21.76
C THR A 118 7.20 -4.50 21.20
N ARG A 119 7.62 -5.66 20.70
CA ARG A 119 8.95 -5.88 20.11
C ARG A 119 8.85 -6.30 18.67
N VAL A 120 9.69 -5.72 17.81
CA VAL A 120 9.82 -6.09 16.39
C VAL A 120 11.29 -6.14 16.04
N THR A 121 11.69 -7.22 15.39
CA THR A 121 13.03 -7.39 14.85
C THR A 121 12.97 -7.34 13.33
N GLU A 122 13.77 -6.48 12.74
CA GLU A 122 13.97 -6.36 11.30
C GLU A 122 15.37 -6.84 10.93
N TYR A 123 15.47 -7.54 9.80
CA TYR A 123 16.72 -8.14 9.35
C TYR A 123 17.28 -7.42 8.11
N MET A 124 18.59 -7.17 8.12
CA MET A 124 19.29 -6.49 7.04
C MET A 124 19.04 -7.15 5.68
N LYS A 125 19.08 -8.49 5.62
CA LYS A 125 18.86 -9.27 4.39
C LYS A 125 17.48 -9.04 3.75
N GLU A 126 16.46 -8.68 4.56
CA GLU A 126 15.09 -8.48 4.10
C GLU A 126 14.79 -7.02 3.78
N CYS A 127 15.45 -6.10 4.52
CA CYS A 127 15.18 -4.67 4.43
C CYS A 127 16.04 -3.96 3.40
N ARG A 128 17.30 -4.39 3.24
CA ARG A 128 18.30 -3.69 2.43
C ARG A 128 17.84 -3.48 0.99
N ARG A 129 18.11 -2.25 0.47
CA ARG A 129 17.84 -1.85 -0.89
C ARG A 129 19.08 -1.27 -1.57
N ASP A 130 19.09 -1.31 -2.91
CA ASP A 130 20.17 -0.76 -3.72
C ASP A 130 19.97 0.73 -4.03
N VAL A 131 19.69 1.53 -2.98
CA VAL A 131 19.51 2.99 -3.06
C VAL A 131 20.50 3.70 -2.15
N ALA A 132 20.76 4.99 -2.45
CA ALA A 132 21.81 5.76 -1.79
C ALA A 132 21.76 5.77 -0.25
N PRO A 133 20.62 5.94 0.44
CA PRO A 133 20.55 5.90 1.91
C PRO A 133 20.98 4.56 2.49
N TRP A 134 20.59 3.45 1.87
CA TRP A 134 20.95 2.10 2.30
C TRP A 134 22.42 1.75 2.02
N LYS A 135 23.04 2.38 0.99
CA LYS A 135 24.47 2.21 0.71
C LYS A 135 25.32 2.98 1.71
N SER A 136 24.91 4.19 2.05
CA SER A 136 25.70 5.08 2.92
C SER A 136 25.51 4.81 4.41
N HIS A 137 24.31 4.47 4.85
CA HIS A 137 23.96 4.31 6.27
C HIS A 137 23.02 3.12 6.52
N PRO A 138 23.44 1.87 6.18
CA PRO A 138 22.56 0.71 6.25
C PRO A 138 21.98 0.46 7.66
N LEU A 139 22.81 0.57 8.69
CA LEU A 139 22.37 0.35 10.08
C LEU A 139 21.35 1.39 10.56
N ARG A 140 21.48 2.65 10.11
CA ARG A 140 20.49 3.70 10.40
C ARG A 140 19.16 3.37 9.73
N MET A 141 19.20 2.96 8.47
CA MET A 141 18.00 2.59 7.71
C MET A 141 17.30 1.39 8.34
N LEU A 142 18.03 0.38 8.77
CA LEU A 142 17.48 -0.78 9.45
C LEU A 142 16.79 -0.40 10.77
N ARG A 143 17.38 0.50 11.55
CA ARG A 143 16.77 1.03 12.78
C ARG A 143 15.46 1.78 12.50
N HIS A 144 15.42 2.58 11.43
CA HIS A 144 14.18 3.26 11.03
C HIS A 144 13.10 2.24 10.68
N LYS A 145 13.43 1.15 9.99
CA LYS A 145 12.48 0.07 9.69
C LYS A 145 11.93 -0.58 10.95
N ALA A 146 12.79 -1.00 11.85
CA ALA A 146 12.38 -1.61 13.12
C ALA A 146 11.48 -0.66 13.94
N MET A 147 11.83 0.62 14.03
CA MET A 147 11.02 1.64 14.70
C MET A 147 9.61 1.76 14.09
N ILE A 148 9.52 1.87 12.78
CA ILE A 148 8.25 2.07 12.06
C ILE A 148 7.34 0.85 12.23
N GLN A 149 7.86 -0.35 12.02
CA GLN A 149 7.07 -1.58 12.16
C GLN A 149 6.64 -1.81 13.60
N CYS A 150 7.53 -1.54 14.57
CA CYS A 150 7.19 -1.63 15.97
C CYS A 150 6.08 -0.62 16.37
N ALA A 151 6.16 0.62 15.90
CA ALA A 151 5.18 1.65 16.17
C ALA A 151 3.79 1.32 15.59
N ARG A 152 3.74 0.74 14.38
CA ARG A 152 2.49 0.26 13.78
C ARG A 152 1.78 -0.76 14.65
N LEU A 153 2.52 -1.74 15.17
CA LEU A 153 1.95 -2.77 16.04
C LEU A 153 1.63 -2.22 17.44
N ALA A 154 2.47 -1.32 17.95
CA ALA A 154 2.27 -0.74 19.27
C ALA A 154 1.04 0.18 19.33
N PHE A 155 0.82 1.00 18.32
CA PHE A 155 -0.19 2.07 18.35
C PHE A 155 -1.30 1.91 17.31
N GLY A 156 -1.23 0.91 16.42
CA GLY A 156 -2.25 0.68 15.42
C GLY A 156 -2.26 1.72 14.29
N PHE A 157 -1.11 2.25 13.90
CA PHE A 157 -1.02 3.18 12.77
C PHE A 157 -1.32 2.46 11.44
N VAL A 158 -2.32 2.95 10.72
CA VAL A 158 -2.82 2.34 9.47
C VAL A 158 -2.91 3.36 8.34
N GLY A 159 -2.86 2.90 7.10
CA GLY A 159 -3.06 3.75 5.92
C GLY A 159 -1.91 4.73 5.63
N VAL A 160 -0.76 4.55 6.26
CA VAL A 160 0.44 5.35 6.07
C VAL A 160 1.65 4.45 5.89
N PHE A 161 2.56 4.87 5.03
CA PHE A 161 3.69 4.06 4.57
C PHE A 161 5.02 4.78 4.82
N ASP A 162 6.10 4.03 4.86
CA ASP A 162 7.44 4.62 4.73
C ASP A 162 7.85 4.69 3.24
N GLN A 163 8.89 5.46 2.96
CA GLN A 163 9.35 5.68 1.59
C GLN A 163 9.75 4.38 0.88
N ASP A 164 10.45 3.47 1.56
CA ASP A 164 10.91 2.23 0.96
C ASP A 164 9.74 1.28 0.62
N GLU A 165 8.67 1.29 1.42
CA GLU A 165 7.47 0.49 1.14
C GLU A 165 6.77 0.96 -0.13
N VAL A 166 6.63 2.28 -0.29
CA VAL A 166 6.00 2.86 -1.48
C VAL A 166 6.82 2.59 -2.74
N GLU A 167 8.13 2.75 -2.66
CA GLU A 167 9.01 2.45 -3.78
C GLU A 167 8.93 0.97 -4.19
N ARG A 168 8.83 0.04 -3.23
CA ARG A 168 8.60 -1.39 -3.51
C ARG A 168 7.24 -1.68 -4.15
N ILE A 169 6.19 -0.97 -3.74
CA ILE A 169 4.86 -1.08 -4.36
C ILE A 169 4.95 -0.62 -5.81
N THR A 170 5.58 0.53 -6.05
CA THR A 170 5.76 1.09 -7.38
C THR A 170 6.62 0.20 -8.28
N GLU A 171 7.70 -0.39 -7.76
CA GLU A 171 8.57 -1.32 -8.49
C GLU A 171 7.84 -2.62 -8.89
N LYS A 172 7.01 -3.19 -8.02
CA LYS A 172 6.19 -4.38 -8.35
C LYS A 172 5.13 -4.09 -9.43
N ASP A 173 4.64 -2.87 -9.49
CA ASP A 173 3.67 -2.45 -10.49
C ASP A 173 4.28 -2.18 -11.88
N ILE A 174 5.60 -2.27 -12.05
CA ILE A 174 6.28 -2.25 -13.34
C ILE A 174 6.23 -3.64 -14.02
N THR A 175 5.38 -4.56 -13.57
CA THR A 175 5.09 -5.74 -14.38
C THR A 175 4.64 -5.23 -15.75
N PRO A 176 5.35 -5.56 -16.86
CA PRO A 176 4.91 -5.17 -18.19
C PRO A 176 3.46 -5.58 -18.29
N THR A 177 2.61 -4.67 -18.69
CA THR A 177 1.27 -5.00 -19.14
C THR A 177 1.45 -5.86 -20.38
N ALA A 178 1.78 -7.14 -20.15
CA ALA A 178 1.63 -8.13 -21.20
C ALA A 178 0.17 -8.07 -21.53
N ASP A 179 -0.10 -7.48 -22.69
CA ASP A 179 -1.38 -7.36 -23.35
C ASP A 179 -2.56 -7.81 -22.49
N LEU A 180 -3.17 -6.85 -21.81
CA LEU A 180 -4.55 -7.00 -21.37
C LEU A 180 -5.36 -7.10 -22.66
N LEU A 181 -5.48 -8.33 -23.17
CA LEU A 181 -6.52 -8.63 -24.15
C LEU A 181 -7.81 -8.01 -23.61
N PRO A 182 -8.56 -7.26 -24.42
CA PRO A 182 -9.78 -6.59 -24.00
C PRO A 182 -10.63 -7.57 -23.19
N MET A 183 -11.23 -7.13 -22.09
CA MET A 183 -12.04 -7.99 -21.19
C MET A 183 -13.10 -8.80 -21.95
N ALA A 184 -13.55 -8.35 -23.13
CA ALA A 184 -14.42 -9.07 -24.03
C ALA A 184 -13.82 -10.42 -24.50
N SER A 185 -12.52 -10.50 -24.80
CA SER A 185 -11.89 -11.74 -25.25
C SER A 185 -11.71 -12.78 -24.15
N ARG A 186 -11.57 -12.32 -22.89
CA ARG A 186 -11.43 -13.22 -21.73
C ARG A 186 -12.75 -13.90 -21.38
N THR A 187 -13.86 -13.19 -21.52
CA THR A 187 -15.22 -13.73 -21.30
C THR A 187 -15.59 -14.71 -22.43
N GLU A 188 -15.17 -14.45 -23.65
CA GLU A 188 -15.37 -15.33 -24.80
C GLU A 188 -14.53 -16.61 -24.69
N ALA A 189 -13.28 -16.52 -24.26
CA ALA A 189 -12.41 -17.68 -24.02
C ALA A 189 -12.93 -18.58 -22.90
N VAL A 190 -13.47 -17.99 -21.81
CA VAL A 190 -14.12 -18.74 -20.71
C VAL A 190 -15.42 -19.36 -21.18
N LYS A 191 -16.25 -18.65 -21.98
CA LYS A 191 -17.46 -19.20 -22.58
C LYS A 191 -17.18 -20.33 -23.58
N ALA A 192 -16.09 -20.23 -24.36
CA ALA A 192 -15.68 -21.31 -25.26
C ALA A 192 -15.25 -22.57 -24.49
N LYS A 193 -14.49 -22.42 -23.39
CA LYS A 193 -14.15 -23.56 -22.50
C LYS A 193 -15.33 -24.17 -21.77
N LEU A 194 -16.36 -23.40 -21.45
CA LEU A 194 -17.60 -23.91 -20.84
C LEU A 194 -18.54 -24.58 -21.85
N ARG A 195 -18.47 -24.20 -23.15
CA ARG A 195 -19.25 -24.84 -24.23
C ARG A 195 -18.69 -26.19 -24.69
N GLY A 196 -17.46 -26.51 -24.35
CA GLY A 196 -16.76 -27.72 -24.79
C GLY A 196 -17.08 -29.02 -24.02
N LYS A 197 -18.03 -29.01 -23.09
CA LYS A 197 -18.44 -30.22 -22.39
C LYS A 197 -19.93 -30.46 -22.67
N PRO A 198 -20.29 -31.41 -23.55
CA PRO A 198 -21.69 -31.80 -23.71
C PRO A 198 -22.20 -32.38 -22.38
N PRO A 199 -23.44 -32.08 -21.97
CA PRO A 199 -24.01 -32.70 -20.78
C PRO A 199 -24.05 -34.22 -20.96
N ALA A 200 -23.64 -34.94 -19.91
CA ALA A 200 -23.79 -36.39 -19.86
C ALA A 200 -25.29 -36.74 -20.05
N ALA A 201 -25.58 -37.57 -21.04
CA ALA A 201 -26.92 -38.04 -21.25
C ALA A 201 -27.23 -39.07 -20.13
N ILE A 202 -28.27 -38.77 -19.34
CA ILE A 202 -28.82 -39.71 -18.35
C ILE A 202 -29.97 -40.44 -19.03
N ASP A 203 -29.88 -41.76 -19.09
CA ASP A 203 -30.95 -42.60 -19.57
C ASP A 203 -32.13 -42.50 -18.56
N ALA A 204 -33.29 -42.07 -19.05
CA ALA A 204 -34.44 -41.81 -18.20
C ALA A 204 -35.12 -43.11 -17.65
N GLU A 205 -34.80 -44.28 -18.18
CA GLU A 205 -35.38 -45.55 -17.75
C GLU A 205 -34.48 -46.36 -16.81
N THR A 206 -33.14 -46.23 -16.96
CA THR A 206 -32.20 -47.04 -16.17
C THR A 206 -31.38 -46.24 -15.16
N GLY A 207 -31.31 -44.92 -15.28
CA GLY A 207 -30.54 -44.04 -14.39
C GLY A 207 -29.01 -44.14 -14.59
N GLU A 208 -28.52 -44.81 -15.61
CA GLU A 208 -27.09 -44.92 -15.89
C GLU A 208 -26.52 -43.70 -16.58
N ILE A 209 -25.35 -43.26 -16.16
CA ILE A 209 -24.62 -42.10 -16.72
C ILE A 209 -23.67 -42.62 -17.79
N HIS A 210 -24.01 -42.41 -19.07
CA HIS A 210 -23.06 -42.66 -20.16
C HIS A 210 -22.05 -41.51 -20.26
N GLN A 211 -20.78 -41.79 -19.95
CA GLN A 211 -19.67 -40.90 -20.26
C GLN A 211 -19.36 -41.01 -21.76
N PRO A 212 -19.26 -39.88 -22.49
CA PRO A 212 -18.83 -39.91 -23.89
C PRO A 212 -17.37 -40.40 -23.95
N GLU A 213 -17.09 -41.30 -24.89
CA GLU A 213 -15.74 -41.75 -25.21
C GLU A 213 -14.84 -40.54 -25.53
N PRO A 214 -13.56 -40.56 -25.10
CA PRO A 214 -12.61 -39.51 -25.44
C PRO A 214 -12.43 -39.46 -26.98
N PRO A 215 -12.35 -38.26 -27.57
CA PRO A 215 -12.09 -38.13 -29.00
C PRO A 215 -10.78 -38.82 -29.35
N ALA A 216 -10.76 -39.49 -30.51
CA ALA A 216 -9.60 -40.15 -31.06
C ALA A 216 -8.42 -39.20 -31.17
N ALA A 217 -7.21 -39.64 -30.82
CA ALA A 217 -5.99 -38.87 -30.80
C ALA A 217 -5.75 -38.21 -32.15
N ASP A 218 -5.49 -36.91 -32.14
CA ASP A 218 -5.16 -36.11 -33.31
C ASP A 218 -3.79 -36.59 -33.89
N PRO A 219 -3.65 -36.87 -35.17
CA PRO A 219 -2.39 -37.34 -35.75
C PRO A 219 -1.22 -36.35 -35.66
N ASP A 220 -1.47 -35.08 -35.30
CA ASP A 220 -0.43 -34.06 -35.11
C ASP A 220 0.30 -34.16 -33.73
N ASP A 221 -0.22 -34.91 -32.77
CA ASP A 221 0.41 -35.08 -31.44
C ASP A 221 1.65 -36.02 -31.49
N GLU A 222 1.80 -36.86 -32.53
CA GLU A 222 2.99 -37.72 -32.72
C GLU A 222 4.21 -36.90 -33.23
N PHE A 223 3.97 -35.79 -33.93
CA PHE A 223 5.05 -34.97 -34.46
C PHE A 223 5.81 -34.17 -33.38
N LEU A 224 5.14 -33.80 -32.30
CA LEU A 224 5.74 -33.02 -31.20
C LEU A 224 6.58 -33.87 -30.25
N LYS A 225 6.33 -35.16 -30.11
CA LYS A 225 7.13 -36.09 -29.28
C LYS A 225 8.49 -36.43 -29.86
N GLY A 226 8.71 -36.18 -31.17
CA GLY A 226 9.98 -36.41 -31.84
C GLY A 226 11.05 -35.33 -31.66
N LEU A 227 10.72 -34.20 -31.06
CA LEU A 227 11.63 -33.03 -30.91
C LEU A 227 12.28 -32.88 -29.52
N GLU A 228 11.89 -33.68 -28.55
CA GLU A 228 12.48 -33.64 -27.18
C GLU A 228 13.61 -34.63 -26.94
N GLY A 229 14.11 -35.27 -27.98
CA GLY A 229 15.12 -36.35 -27.87
C GLY A 229 16.33 -36.18 -28.81
N ALA A 230 16.78 -34.92 -29.13
CA ALA A 230 18.03 -34.74 -29.89
C ALA A 230 18.88 -33.63 -29.26
#